data_32483b55817f108805bd18e220f11740
#
_entry.id   32483b55817f108805bd18e220f11740
#
_cell.length_a   1.000
_cell.length_b   1.000
_cell.length_c   1.000
_cell.angle_alpha   90.00
_cell.angle_beta   90.00
_cell.angle_gamma   90.00
#
_symmetry.space_group_name_H-M   'P 1'
#
loop_
_entity.id
_entity.type
_entity.pdbx_description
1 polymer ?
#
loop_
_entity_poly.entity_id
_entity_poly.type
_entity_poly.pdbx_seq_one_letter_code
_entity_poly.pdbx_strand_id
1 'polypeptide(L)'
;MTTDNQTEYVAALTDLHRGLDRKGPGDSDFSLKILSNLSILPLKRRIADLGCGSGASALLLAQYYQSPVMAVDSSSVFIDELKTRAKQLGLEHLIIPIHGDMAKLDWSVGSVDLLWSEGAAYNLGFEQALKIWRPLVSNNGIAVISEMSWFTNELPEPAVAYWQNAYPMMGNEFENIVRANRSGFKVLSTHRLPSQVWWLNYYEPLRERIEQLEISPSSQSVIRETEEEMKLFEKFSNFYGYTFYVLQAV
;
A
#
# COMPACT_ATOMS: atom_id res chain seq x y z
N MET A 1 -10.46 16.09 16.22
CA MET A 1 -9.68 17.10 15.47
C MET A 1 -10.64 17.93 14.64
N THR A 2 -10.44 19.24 14.54
CA THR A 2 -11.20 20.07 13.60
C THR A 2 -10.76 19.76 12.18
N THR A 3 -11.60 20.07 11.18
CA THR A 3 -11.31 19.81 9.75
C THR A 3 -9.99 20.46 9.30
N ASP A 4 -9.66 21.64 9.83
CA ASP A 4 -8.42 22.35 9.52
C ASP A 4 -7.19 21.62 10.05
N ASN A 5 -7.22 21.10 11.27
CA ASN A 5 -6.11 20.33 11.85
C ASN A 5 -5.86 19.02 11.09
N GLN A 6 -6.90 18.40 10.54
CA GLN A 6 -6.76 17.18 9.73
C GLN A 6 -6.10 17.47 8.38
N THR A 7 -6.44 18.61 7.76
CA THR A 7 -5.83 19.04 6.49
C THR A 7 -4.36 19.36 6.67
N GLU A 8 -4.00 20.07 7.74
CA GLU A 8 -2.60 20.38 8.05
C GLU A 8 -1.78 19.12 8.36
N TYR A 9 -2.36 18.16 9.08
CA TYR A 9 -1.71 16.89 9.37
C TYR A 9 -1.42 16.09 8.09
N VAL A 10 -2.41 15.97 7.19
CA VAL A 10 -2.24 15.27 5.90
C VAL A 10 -1.20 15.97 5.02
N ALA A 11 -1.17 17.31 5.01
CA ALA A 11 -0.14 18.07 4.29
C ALA A 11 1.26 17.80 4.85
N ALA A 12 1.43 17.82 6.17
CA ALA A 12 2.70 17.52 6.82
C ALA A 12 3.16 16.07 6.57
N LEU A 13 2.22 15.10 6.60
CA LEU A 13 2.51 13.71 6.25
C LEU A 13 2.94 13.57 4.79
N THR A 14 2.29 14.29 3.88
CA THR A 14 2.66 14.32 2.46
C THR A 14 4.05 14.91 2.26
N ASP A 15 4.37 16.02 2.95
CA ASP A 15 5.69 16.64 2.87
C ASP A 15 6.80 15.77 3.46
N LEU A 16 6.53 15.06 4.54
CA LEU A 16 7.46 14.09 5.12
C LEU A 16 7.85 13.00 4.10
N HIS A 17 6.87 12.51 3.33
CA HIS A 17 7.08 11.45 2.35
C HIS A 17 7.51 11.95 0.96
N ARG A 18 7.54 13.27 0.73
CA ARG A 18 7.91 13.85 -0.56
C ARG A 18 9.33 13.47 -0.96
N GLY A 19 9.51 13.04 -2.21
CA GLY A 19 10.79 12.67 -2.78
C GLY A 19 11.29 11.28 -2.39
N LEU A 20 10.65 10.58 -1.46
CA LEU A 20 10.99 9.20 -1.15
C LEU A 20 10.51 8.26 -2.28
N ASP A 21 11.27 7.22 -2.55
CA ASP A 21 10.91 6.23 -3.58
C ASP A 21 9.63 5.46 -3.23
N ARG A 22 9.43 5.17 -1.95
CA ARG A 22 8.24 4.52 -1.41
C ARG A 22 7.57 5.40 -0.35
N LYS A 23 6.24 5.37 -0.31
CA LYS A 23 5.44 6.10 0.68
C LYS A 23 4.98 5.20 1.83
N GLY A 24 5.45 3.96 1.83
CA GLY A 24 5.23 2.93 2.82
C GLY A 24 6.16 1.75 2.61
N PRO A 25 6.18 0.80 3.55
CA PRO A 25 7.03 -0.40 3.46
C PRO A 25 6.75 -1.23 2.23
N GLY A 26 7.80 -1.67 1.55
CA GLY A 26 7.70 -2.51 0.36
C GLY A 26 9.08 -2.81 -0.22
N ASP A 27 9.12 -3.76 -1.16
CA ASP A 27 10.35 -4.17 -1.82
C ASP A 27 10.08 -4.66 -3.24
N SER A 28 10.87 -4.18 -4.20
CA SER A 28 10.66 -4.49 -5.62
C SER A 28 10.98 -5.95 -5.95
N ASP A 29 12.03 -6.51 -5.36
CA ASP A 29 12.41 -7.91 -5.60
C ASP A 29 11.39 -8.86 -4.96
N PHE A 30 10.85 -8.49 -3.80
CA PHE A 30 9.78 -9.24 -3.15
C PHE A 30 8.50 -9.21 -4.00
N SER A 31 8.11 -8.05 -4.52
CA SER A 31 6.95 -7.92 -5.41
C SER A 31 7.16 -8.68 -6.73
N LEU A 32 8.38 -8.66 -7.31
CA LEU A 32 8.72 -9.47 -8.48
C LEU A 32 8.59 -10.97 -8.23
N LYS A 33 8.97 -11.47 -7.05
CA LYS A 33 8.76 -12.88 -6.69
C LYS A 33 7.29 -13.25 -6.63
N ILE A 34 6.44 -12.37 -6.11
CA ILE A 34 4.98 -12.59 -6.13
C ILE A 34 4.49 -12.61 -7.58
N LEU A 35 4.85 -11.61 -8.40
CA LEU A 35 4.44 -11.50 -9.80
C LEU A 35 4.81 -12.73 -10.62
N SER A 36 6.03 -13.25 -10.43
CA SER A 36 6.52 -14.44 -11.16
C SER A 36 5.75 -15.73 -10.85
N ASN A 37 5.04 -15.76 -9.73
CA ASN A 37 4.23 -16.90 -9.28
C ASN A 37 2.72 -16.70 -9.52
N LEU A 38 2.30 -15.56 -10.08
CA LEU A 38 0.89 -15.35 -10.39
C LEU A 38 0.42 -16.26 -11.53
N SER A 39 -0.85 -16.61 -11.49
CA SER A 39 -1.50 -17.30 -12.60
C SER A 39 -1.38 -16.48 -13.90
N ILE A 40 -1.45 -17.15 -15.05
CA ILE A 40 -1.38 -16.48 -16.35
C ILE A 40 -2.55 -15.50 -16.48
N LEU A 41 -2.22 -14.24 -16.61
CA LEU A 41 -3.18 -13.17 -16.91
C LEU A 41 -3.47 -13.11 -18.42
N PRO A 42 -4.62 -12.52 -18.84
CA PRO A 42 -4.90 -12.30 -20.25
C PRO A 42 -3.76 -11.54 -20.96
N LEU A 43 -3.56 -11.78 -22.27
CA LEU A 43 -2.54 -11.06 -23.05
C LEU A 43 -2.79 -9.54 -23.05
N LYS A 44 -4.04 -9.12 -23.20
CA LYS A 44 -4.48 -7.71 -23.06
C LYS A 44 -5.03 -7.50 -21.65
N ARG A 45 -4.13 -7.47 -20.68
CA ARG A 45 -4.46 -7.32 -19.26
C ARG A 45 -4.72 -5.86 -18.90
N ARG A 46 -5.69 -5.65 -18.05
CA ARG A 46 -6.02 -4.36 -17.46
C ARG A 46 -5.50 -4.37 -16.01
N ILE A 47 -4.52 -3.52 -15.75
CA ILE A 47 -3.79 -3.47 -14.48
C ILE A 47 -4.14 -2.18 -13.77
N ALA A 48 -4.41 -2.26 -12.48
CA ALA A 48 -4.61 -1.10 -11.61
C ALA A 48 -3.71 -1.20 -10.37
N ASP A 49 -3.13 -0.06 -9.97
CA ASP A 49 -2.42 0.13 -8.70
C ASP A 49 -3.19 1.18 -7.89
N LEU A 50 -3.82 0.75 -6.79
CA LEU A 50 -4.68 1.56 -5.95
C LEU A 50 -3.97 2.00 -4.67
N GLY A 51 -3.86 3.31 -4.47
CA GLY A 51 -2.99 3.92 -3.47
C GLY A 51 -1.54 3.86 -3.94
N CYS A 52 -1.30 4.22 -5.21
CA CYS A 52 -0.01 4.01 -5.87
C CYS A 52 1.14 4.88 -5.33
N GLY A 53 0.84 5.91 -4.52
CA GLY A 53 1.82 6.88 -4.06
C GLY A 53 2.60 7.50 -5.24
N SER A 54 3.92 7.59 -5.13
CA SER A 54 4.80 8.04 -6.22
C SER A 54 5.15 6.92 -7.23
N GLY A 55 4.40 5.81 -7.23
CA GLY A 55 4.40 4.82 -8.30
C GLY A 55 5.42 3.70 -8.17
N ALA A 56 5.91 3.37 -6.98
CA ALA A 56 6.87 2.27 -6.84
C ALA A 56 6.34 0.96 -7.44
N SER A 57 5.11 0.58 -7.11
CA SER A 57 4.47 -0.62 -7.66
C SER A 57 3.97 -0.42 -9.09
N ALA A 58 3.34 0.73 -9.41
CA ALA A 58 2.84 1.01 -10.75
C ALA A 58 3.94 0.93 -11.82
N LEU A 59 5.12 1.51 -11.56
CA LEU A 59 6.26 1.49 -12.46
C LEU A 59 6.82 0.06 -12.62
N LEU A 60 6.91 -0.70 -11.52
CA LEU A 60 7.33 -2.09 -11.53
C LEU A 60 6.38 -2.95 -12.39
N LEU A 61 5.07 -2.80 -12.20
CA LEU A 61 4.04 -3.51 -12.95
C LEU A 61 4.10 -3.18 -14.44
N ALA A 62 4.23 -1.89 -14.78
CA ALA A 62 4.36 -1.43 -16.15
C ALA A 62 5.61 -2.01 -16.84
N GLN A 63 6.73 -2.02 -16.14
CA GLN A 63 7.98 -2.60 -16.64
C GLN A 63 7.91 -4.12 -16.79
N TYR A 64 7.35 -4.83 -15.80
CA TYR A 64 7.24 -6.28 -15.81
C TYR A 64 6.32 -6.80 -16.92
N TYR A 65 5.14 -6.18 -17.05
CA TYR A 65 4.11 -6.64 -18.00
C TYR A 65 4.18 -5.97 -19.36
N GLN A 66 4.95 -4.90 -19.53
CA GLN A 66 4.95 -4.07 -20.74
C GLN A 66 3.52 -3.71 -21.18
N SER A 67 2.71 -3.27 -20.22
CA SER A 67 1.27 -3.00 -20.37
C SER A 67 0.87 -1.77 -19.57
N PRO A 68 -0.16 -1.02 -20.04
CA PRO A 68 -0.64 0.15 -19.31
C PRO A 68 -1.13 -0.19 -17.90
N VAL A 69 -0.78 0.66 -16.94
CA VAL A 69 -1.20 0.57 -15.52
C VAL A 69 -1.98 1.83 -15.14
N MET A 70 -3.21 1.65 -14.69
CA MET A 70 -4.01 2.71 -14.06
C MET A 70 -3.52 2.89 -12.62
N ALA A 71 -2.87 4.01 -12.34
CA ALA A 71 -2.25 4.29 -11.05
C ALA A 71 -3.03 5.40 -10.33
N VAL A 72 -3.72 5.02 -9.25
CA VAL A 72 -4.64 5.91 -8.52
C VAL A 72 -4.04 6.29 -7.18
N ASP A 73 -4.01 7.59 -6.89
CA ASP A 73 -3.71 8.12 -5.57
C ASP A 73 -4.48 9.40 -5.27
N SER A 74 -4.80 9.64 -4.00
CA SER A 74 -5.51 10.84 -3.54
C SER A 74 -4.61 12.06 -3.40
N SER A 75 -3.28 11.89 -3.41
CA SER A 75 -2.30 12.97 -3.36
C SER A 75 -1.89 13.41 -4.75
N SER A 76 -2.26 14.63 -5.14
CA SER A 76 -1.78 15.22 -6.40
C SER A 76 -0.27 15.35 -6.44
N VAL A 77 0.37 15.58 -5.29
CA VAL A 77 1.83 15.66 -5.14
C VAL A 77 2.49 14.34 -5.56
N PHE A 78 1.97 13.22 -5.05
CA PHE A 78 2.52 11.90 -5.39
C PHE A 78 2.23 11.51 -6.85
N ILE A 79 1.07 11.88 -7.38
CA ILE A 79 0.76 11.69 -8.81
C ILE A 79 1.73 12.48 -9.70
N ASP A 80 2.13 13.69 -9.33
CA ASP A 80 3.10 14.47 -10.11
C ASP A 80 4.53 13.91 -9.97
N GLU A 81 4.89 13.36 -8.81
CA GLU A 81 6.13 12.58 -8.65
C GLU A 81 6.11 11.33 -9.55
N LEU A 82 5.00 10.57 -9.56
CA LEU A 82 4.83 9.41 -10.44
C LEU A 82 5.04 9.76 -11.91
N LYS A 83 4.41 10.84 -12.41
CA LYS A 83 4.60 11.29 -13.80
C LYS A 83 6.06 11.60 -14.12
N THR A 84 6.74 12.28 -13.17
CA THR A 84 8.16 12.61 -13.31
C THR A 84 9.03 11.36 -13.38
N ARG A 85 8.83 10.42 -12.47
CA ARG A 85 9.54 9.13 -12.42
C ARG A 85 9.27 8.28 -13.67
N ALA A 86 8.01 8.21 -14.10
CA ALA A 86 7.64 7.49 -15.33
C ALA A 86 8.39 8.02 -16.54
N LYS A 87 8.48 9.36 -16.69
CA LYS A 87 9.23 10.00 -17.76
C LYS A 87 10.74 9.70 -17.67
N GLN A 88 11.33 9.77 -16.48
CA GLN A 88 12.76 9.45 -16.27
C GLN A 88 13.10 8.00 -16.66
N LEU A 89 12.15 7.07 -16.49
CA LEU A 89 12.31 5.66 -16.83
C LEU A 89 11.85 5.31 -18.26
N GLY A 90 11.32 6.27 -19.04
CA GLY A 90 10.76 6.04 -20.37
C GLY A 90 9.47 5.22 -20.36
N LEU A 91 8.75 5.19 -19.23
CA LEU A 91 7.52 4.43 -19.01
C LEU A 91 6.26 5.28 -19.06
N GLU A 92 6.34 6.57 -19.40
CA GLU A 92 5.20 7.50 -19.41
C GLU A 92 4.05 7.03 -20.30
N HIS A 93 4.35 6.28 -21.34
CA HIS A 93 3.36 5.71 -22.27
C HIS A 93 2.62 4.49 -21.69
N LEU A 94 3.12 3.90 -20.59
CA LEU A 94 2.52 2.77 -19.89
C LEU A 94 1.88 3.17 -18.56
N ILE A 95 1.99 4.40 -18.12
CA ILE A 95 1.37 4.86 -16.87
C ILE A 95 0.16 5.74 -17.19
N ILE A 96 -0.97 5.40 -16.61
CA ILE A 96 -2.20 6.19 -16.62
C ILE A 96 -2.40 6.74 -15.20
N PRO A 97 -1.83 7.92 -14.88
CA PRO A 97 -1.89 8.47 -13.53
C PRO A 97 -3.27 9.10 -13.29
N ILE A 98 -3.90 8.74 -12.18
CA ILE A 98 -5.24 9.18 -11.81
C ILE A 98 -5.18 9.79 -10.41
N HIS A 99 -5.41 11.11 -10.31
CA HIS A 99 -5.65 11.76 -9.03
C HIS A 99 -7.11 11.50 -8.64
N GLY A 100 -7.33 10.66 -7.62
CA GLY A 100 -8.68 10.24 -7.24
C GLY A 100 -8.73 9.42 -5.95
N ASP A 101 -9.95 9.25 -5.48
CA ASP A 101 -10.25 8.44 -4.30
C ASP A 101 -10.44 6.97 -4.71
N MET A 102 -9.57 6.08 -4.25
CA MET A 102 -9.64 4.64 -4.53
C MET A 102 -10.92 3.95 -4.00
N ALA A 103 -11.67 4.64 -3.14
CA ALA A 103 -12.98 4.18 -2.66
C ALA A 103 -14.13 4.56 -3.60
N LYS A 104 -13.92 5.49 -4.55
CA LYS A 104 -14.98 6.08 -5.38
C LYS A 104 -14.62 6.02 -6.87
N LEU A 105 -14.17 4.87 -7.33
CA LEU A 105 -13.83 4.66 -8.73
C LEU A 105 -15.08 4.34 -9.54
N ASP A 106 -15.41 5.21 -10.50
CA ASP A 106 -16.52 4.98 -11.47
C ASP A 106 -16.02 4.11 -12.64
N TRP A 107 -15.56 2.91 -12.31
CA TRP A 107 -15.09 1.94 -13.27
C TRP A 107 -16.11 0.83 -13.50
N SER A 108 -16.15 0.32 -14.73
CA SER A 108 -17.06 -0.78 -15.06
C SER A 108 -16.75 -2.03 -14.25
N VAL A 109 -17.80 -2.80 -13.94
CA VAL A 109 -17.66 -4.11 -13.29
C VAL A 109 -16.76 -5.01 -14.14
N GLY A 110 -15.82 -5.70 -13.49
CA GLY A 110 -14.88 -6.60 -14.14
C GLY A 110 -13.88 -5.91 -15.06
N SER A 111 -13.60 -4.61 -14.83
CA SER A 111 -12.68 -3.82 -15.69
C SER A 111 -11.20 -4.02 -15.37
N VAL A 112 -10.84 -4.77 -14.32
CA VAL A 112 -9.45 -4.97 -13.86
C VAL A 112 -9.14 -6.47 -13.81
N ASP A 113 -8.05 -6.89 -14.45
CA ASP A 113 -7.57 -8.28 -14.44
C ASP A 113 -6.50 -8.52 -13.37
N LEU A 114 -5.71 -7.49 -13.05
CA LEU A 114 -4.78 -7.44 -11.93
C LEU A 114 -4.96 -6.14 -11.15
N LEU A 115 -5.41 -6.25 -9.91
CA LEU A 115 -5.44 -5.15 -8.95
C LEU A 115 -4.27 -5.31 -8.00
N TRP A 116 -3.48 -4.25 -7.85
CA TRP A 116 -2.38 -4.17 -6.90
C TRP A 116 -2.63 -3.06 -5.89
N SER A 117 -2.26 -3.27 -4.62
CA SER A 117 -2.34 -2.22 -3.59
C SER A 117 -1.34 -2.53 -2.48
N GLU A 118 -0.28 -1.75 -2.38
CA GLU A 118 0.71 -1.87 -1.30
C GLU A 118 0.56 -0.73 -0.29
N GLY A 119 0.36 -1.08 0.99
CA GLY A 119 0.32 -0.11 2.09
C GLY A 119 -0.80 0.93 1.98
N ALA A 120 -1.94 0.59 1.37
CA ALA A 120 -3.01 1.55 1.15
C ALA A 120 -4.40 1.07 1.62
N ALA A 121 -4.68 -0.23 1.55
CA ALA A 121 -5.99 -0.80 1.88
C ALA A 121 -6.47 -0.45 3.31
N TYR A 122 -5.55 -0.38 4.26
CA TYR A 122 -5.84 -0.04 5.66
C TYR A 122 -6.54 1.33 5.83
N ASN A 123 -6.33 2.29 4.91
CA ASN A 123 -7.00 3.60 4.93
C ASN A 123 -8.52 3.49 4.80
N LEU A 124 -9.02 2.43 4.18
CA LEU A 124 -10.42 2.09 4.07
C LEU A 124 -10.84 1.03 5.10
N GLY A 125 -9.86 0.35 5.70
CA GLY A 125 -10.02 -0.92 6.38
C GLY A 125 -10.05 -2.08 5.39
N PHE A 126 -9.24 -3.13 5.66
CA PHE A 126 -8.96 -4.22 4.70
C PHE A 126 -10.23 -4.86 4.12
N GLU A 127 -11.18 -5.28 4.98
CA GLU A 127 -12.43 -5.90 4.51
C GLU A 127 -13.27 -4.95 3.66
N GLN A 128 -13.32 -3.67 4.04
CA GLN A 128 -14.08 -2.66 3.31
C GLN A 128 -13.45 -2.37 1.95
N ALA A 129 -12.13 -2.24 1.89
CA ALA A 129 -11.39 -2.10 0.63
C ALA A 129 -11.69 -3.26 -0.32
N LEU A 130 -11.62 -4.49 0.17
CA LEU A 130 -11.94 -5.68 -0.62
C LEU A 130 -13.37 -5.66 -1.16
N LYS A 131 -14.36 -5.28 -0.34
CA LYS A 131 -15.77 -5.19 -0.78
C LYS A 131 -15.99 -4.14 -1.85
N ILE A 132 -15.31 -2.98 -1.74
CA ILE A 132 -15.39 -1.90 -2.72
C ILE A 132 -14.71 -2.31 -4.03
N TRP A 133 -13.56 -2.97 -3.96
CA TRP A 133 -12.75 -3.29 -5.14
C TRP A 133 -13.16 -4.60 -5.82
N ARG A 134 -13.82 -5.53 -5.11
CA ARG A 134 -14.23 -6.82 -5.69
C ARG A 134 -15.05 -6.68 -6.99
N PRO A 135 -16.03 -5.77 -7.09
CA PRO A 135 -16.77 -5.58 -8.34
C PRO A 135 -15.91 -5.15 -9.52
N LEU A 136 -14.80 -4.44 -9.27
CA LEU A 136 -13.89 -3.96 -10.31
C LEU A 136 -13.03 -5.09 -10.89
N VAL A 137 -12.75 -6.12 -10.09
CA VAL A 137 -11.91 -7.25 -10.52
C VAL A 137 -12.71 -8.21 -11.38
N SER A 138 -12.17 -8.55 -12.55
CA SER A 138 -12.79 -9.49 -13.50
C SER A 138 -12.95 -10.89 -12.89
N ASN A 139 -13.82 -11.70 -13.45
CA ASN A 139 -13.97 -13.09 -13.02
C ASN A 139 -12.64 -13.84 -13.17
N ASN A 140 -12.22 -14.53 -12.10
CA ASN A 140 -10.88 -15.12 -11.97
C ASN A 140 -9.71 -14.12 -12.02
N GLY A 141 -9.98 -12.82 -12.03
CA GLY A 141 -8.94 -11.78 -11.91
C GLY A 141 -8.23 -11.87 -10.57
N ILE A 142 -7.05 -11.30 -10.51
CA ILE A 142 -6.16 -11.37 -9.34
C ILE A 142 -6.12 -10.02 -8.64
N ALA A 143 -6.16 -10.04 -7.31
CA ALA A 143 -5.79 -8.90 -6.48
C ALA A 143 -4.58 -9.27 -5.60
N VAL A 144 -3.58 -8.41 -5.54
CA VAL A 144 -2.44 -8.53 -4.63
C VAL A 144 -2.46 -7.32 -3.72
N ILE A 145 -2.67 -7.56 -2.44
CA ILE A 145 -2.89 -6.49 -1.47
C ILE A 145 -2.03 -6.74 -0.24
N SER A 146 -1.21 -5.77 0.15
CA SER A 146 -0.53 -5.82 1.43
C SER A 146 -1.40 -5.22 2.52
N GLU A 147 -1.42 -5.91 3.66
CA GLU A 147 -2.19 -5.50 4.83
C GLU A 147 -1.40 -5.73 6.11
N MET A 148 -1.54 -4.81 7.05
CA MET A 148 -0.98 -4.93 8.39
C MET A 148 -1.59 -6.13 9.11
N SER A 149 -0.76 -7.04 9.59
CA SER A 149 -1.22 -8.30 10.15
C SER A 149 -0.43 -8.70 11.38
N TRP A 150 -1.11 -9.22 12.39
CA TRP A 150 -0.48 -9.93 13.49
C TRP A 150 0.00 -11.30 13.01
N PHE A 151 1.23 -11.67 13.38
CA PHE A 151 1.86 -12.93 12.95
C PHE A 151 1.71 -14.06 13.98
N THR A 152 1.26 -13.75 15.18
CA THR A 152 1.11 -14.66 16.30
C THR A 152 -0.09 -14.26 17.15
N ASN A 153 -0.56 -15.16 18.00
CA ASN A 153 -1.65 -14.89 18.95
C ASN A 153 -1.14 -14.36 20.30
N GLU A 154 0.14 -14.56 20.61
CA GLU A 154 0.78 -14.02 21.81
C GLU A 154 1.37 -12.65 21.47
N LEU A 155 0.63 -11.59 21.76
CA LEU A 155 0.95 -10.24 21.34
C LEU A 155 1.57 -9.43 22.51
N PRO A 156 2.65 -8.68 22.25
CA PRO A 156 3.22 -7.76 23.23
C PRO A 156 2.25 -6.62 23.54
N GLU A 157 1.95 -6.40 24.82
CA GLU A 157 1.03 -5.35 25.28
C GLU A 157 1.33 -3.95 24.68
N PRO A 158 2.59 -3.46 24.62
CA PRO A 158 2.87 -2.16 24.02
C PRO A 158 2.51 -2.06 22.53
N ALA A 159 2.71 -3.15 21.76
CA ALA A 159 2.34 -3.17 20.35
C ALA A 159 0.82 -3.19 20.17
N VAL A 160 0.11 -3.96 21.01
CA VAL A 160 -1.36 -4.00 21.01
C VAL A 160 -1.94 -2.62 21.34
N ALA A 161 -1.45 -1.97 22.39
CA ALA A 161 -1.93 -0.66 22.80
C ALA A 161 -1.73 0.40 21.72
N TYR A 162 -0.58 0.39 21.04
CA TYR A 162 -0.31 1.29 19.92
C TYR A 162 -1.28 1.06 18.75
N TRP A 163 -1.37 -0.20 18.27
CA TRP A 163 -2.18 -0.51 17.08
C TRP A 163 -3.69 -0.42 17.34
N GLN A 164 -4.15 -0.63 18.58
CA GLN A 164 -5.55 -0.35 18.94
C GLN A 164 -5.94 1.12 18.74
N ASN A 165 -5.00 2.04 18.90
CA ASN A 165 -5.23 3.46 18.64
C ASN A 165 -5.02 3.83 17.16
N ALA A 166 -3.92 3.35 16.55
CA ALA A 166 -3.52 3.73 15.20
C ALA A 166 -4.32 2.99 14.12
N TYR A 167 -4.59 1.69 14.33
CA TYR A 167 -5.38 0.87 13.38
C TYR A 167 -6.20 -0.20 14.14
N PRO A 168 -7.34 0.18 14.74
CA PRO A 168 -8.16 -0.74 15.58
C PRO A 168 -8.68 -1.97 14.83
N MET A 169 -8.75 -1.93 13.49
CA MET A 169 -9.22 -3.03 12.65
C MET A 169 -8.12 -4.03 12.28
N MET A 170 -6.88 -3.82 12.73
CA MET A 170 -5.77 -4.73 12.47
C MET A 170 -6.10 -6.13 12.95
N GLY A 171 -6.07 -7.10 12.04
CA GLY A 171 -6.32 -8.50 12.33
C GLY A 171 -5.06 -9.35 12.22
N ASN A 172 -5.18 -10.62 12.58
CA ASN A 172 -4.16 -11.62 12.25
C ASN A 172 -4.36 -12.16 10.80
N GLU A 173 -3.38 -12.93 10.30
CA GLU A 173 -3.45 -13.47 8.94
C GLU A 173 -4.68 -14.35 8.70
N PHE A 174 -5.10 -15.14 9.69
CA PHE A 174 -6.29 -15.99 9.58
C PHE A 174 -7.57 -15.14 9.48
N GLU A 175 -7.72 -14.12 10.30
CA GLU A 175 -8.85 -13.19 10.25
C GLU A 175 -8.91 -12.48 8.90
N ASN A 176 -7.77 -12.05 8.36
CA ASN A 176 -7.70 -11.39 7.05
C ASN A 176 -8.06 -12.36 5.90
N ILE A 177 -7.68 -13.63 5.99
CA ILE A 177 -8.13 -14.68 5.06
C ILE A 177 -9.67 -14.83 5.11
N VAL A 178 -10.25 -14.84 6.31
CA VAL A 178 -11.72 -14.92 6.47
C VAL A 178 -12.39 -13.67 5.89
N ARG A 179 -11.85 -12.47 6.13
CA ARG A 179 -12.35 -11.21 5.55
C ARG A 179 -12.30 -11.23 4.02
N ALA A 180 -11.21 -11.74 3.44
CA ALA A 180 -11.05 -11.86 1.99
C ALA A 180 -12.09 -12.82 1.39
N ASN A 181 -12.27 -13.99 2.01
CA ASN A 181 -13.27 -14.97 1.55
C ASN A 181 -14.71 -14.41 1.61
N ARG A 182 -15.05 -13.67 2.68
CA ARG A 182 -16.38 -13.02 2.82
C ARG A 182 -16.59 -11.89 1.81
N SER A 183 -15.52 -11.33 1.29
CA SER A 183 -15.54 -10.24 0.30
C SER A 183 -15.54 -10.74 -1.16
N GLY A 184 -15.72 -12.06 -1.41
CA GLY A 184 -15.80 -12.63 -2.75
C GLY A 184 -14.44 -12.95 -3.38
N PHE A 185 -13.41 -13.18 -2.55
CA PHE A 185 -12.11 -13.62 -3.00
C PHE A 185 -11.73 -14.97 -2.41
N LYS A 186 -11.02 -15.78 -3.19
CA LYS A 186 -10.29 -16.94 -2.71
C LYS A 186 -8.85 -16.56 -2.47
N VAL A 187 -8.31 -16.79 -1.29
CA VAL A 187 -6.88 -16.59 -1.01
C VAL A 187 -6.06 -17.71 -1.65
N LEU A 188 -5.15 -17.36 -2.54
CA LEU A 188 -4.26 -18.30 -3.22
C LEU A 188 -2.97 -18.51 -2.43
N SER A 189 -2.39 -17.44 -1.89
CA SER A 189 -1.20 -17.48 -1.05
C SER A 189 -1.07 -16.22 -0.20
N THR A 190 -0.24 -16.30 0.84
CA THR A 190 0.16 -15.18 1.69
C THR A 190 1.68 -15.13 1.79
N HIS A 191 2.24 -13.91 1.85
CA HIS A 191 3.68 -13.70 1.91
C HIS A 191 3.99 -12.55 2.86
N ARG A 192 4.72 -12.80 3.94
CA ARG A 192 5.17 -11.76 4.87
C ARG A 192 6.31 -10.96 4.28
N LEU A 193 6.20 -9.65 4.29
CA LEU A 193 7.31 -8.77 3.91
C LEU A 193 8.41 -8.84 4.99
N PRO A 194 9.67 -9.15 4.64
CA PRO A 194 10.74 -9.22 5.61
C PRO A 194 10.97 -7.88 6.33
N SER A 195 11.17 -7.90 7.64
CA SER A 195 11.39 -6.68 8.43
C SER A 195 12.63 -5.89 8.01
N GLN A 196 13.66 -6.57 7.50
CA GLN A 196 14.87 -5.92 7.00
C GLN A 196 14.59 -4.97 5.83
N VAL A 197 13.74 -5.38 4.87
CA VAL A 197 13.43 -4.52 3.72
C VAL A 197 12.49 -3.38 4.10
N TRP A 198 11.73 -3.52 5.17
CA TRP A 198 10.95 -2.44 5.75
C TRP A 198 11.89 -1.32 6.25
N TRP A 199 12.96 -1.69 6.97
CA TRP A 199 13.99 -0.74 7.39
C TRP A 199 14.69 -0.11 6.19
N LEU A 200 15.29 -0.94 5.34
CA LEU A 200 16.15 -0.50 4.25
C LEU A 200 15.42 0.41 3.25
N ASN A 201 14.18 0.06 2.89
CA ASN A 201 13.47 0.70 1.79
C ASN A 201 12.47 1.79 2.25
N TYR A 202 12.21 1.90 3.56
CA TYR A 202 11.23 2.86 4.06
C TYR A 202 11.72 3.64 5.28
N TYR A 203 12.04 2.98 6.39
CA TYR A 203 12.37 3.71 7.62
C TYR A 203 13.72 4.43 7.58
N GLU A 204 14.76 3.84 6.99
CA GLU A 204 16.05 4.51 6.85
C GLU A 204 15.96 5.75 5.96
N PRO A 205 15.40 5.71 4.74
CA PRO A 205 15.14 6.89 3.92
C PRO A 205 14.25 7.92 4.61
N LEU A 206 13.24 7.48 5.37
CA LEU A 206 12.35 8.37 6.08
C LEU A 206 13.05 9.07 7.25
N ARG A 207 13.97 8.40 7.96
CA ARG A 207 14.80 8.98 9.01
C ARG A 207 15.73 10.07 8.45
N GLU A 208 16.39 9.79 7.34
CA GLU A 208 17.21 10.79 6.64
C GLU A 208 16.37 12.00 6.20
N ARG A 209 15.13 11.76 5.78
CA ARG A 209 14.22 12.84 5.40
C ARG A 209 13.80 13.68 6.61
N ILE A 210 13.55 13.07 7.77
CA ILE A 210 13.21 13.77 9.03
C ILE A 210 14.33 14.73 9.43
N GLU A 211 15.59 14.34 9.31
CA GLU A 211 16.75 15.17 9.64
C GLU A 211 16.86 16.42 8.75
N GLN A 212 16.29 16.40 7.55
CA GLN A 212 16.32 17.48 6.56
C GLN A 212 15.09 18.40 6.60
N LEU A 213 14.02 18.00 7.33
CA LEU A 213 12.78 18.78 7.37
C LEU A 213 12.88 19.99 8.28
N GLU A 214 12.35 21.11 7.82
CA GLU A 214 12.07 22.25 8.70
C GLU A 214 10.95 21.88 9.69
N ILE A 215 11.25 22.07 10.97
CA ILE A 215 10.31 21.71 12.04
C ILE A 215 9.26 22.83 12.15
N SER A 216 8.03 22.51 11.79
CA SER A 216 6.82 23.29 12.05
C SER A 216 5.96 22.60 13.13
N PRO A 217 4.99 23.28 13.77
CA PRO A 217 4.09 22.63 14.72
C PRO A 217 3.34 21.42 14.13
N SER A 218 2.94 21.49 12.87
CA SER A 218 2.25 20.39 12.17
C SER A 218 3.20 19.24 11.82
N SER A 219 4.43 19.51 11.37
CA SER A 219 5.43 18.47 11.08
C SER A 219 5.91 17.77 12.36
N GLN A 220 5.97 18.48 13.50
CA GLN A 220 6.44 17.91 14.77
C GLN A 220 5.58 16.74 15.26
N SER A 221 4.25 16.79 15.11
CA SER A 221 3.39 15.68 15.52
C SER A 221 3.59 14.45 14.64
N VAL A 222 3.67 14.67 13.32
CA VAL A 222 3.89 13.59 12.33
C VAL A 222 5.25 12.93 12.54
N ILE A 223 6.31 13.72 12.76
CA ILE A 223 7.66 13.22 13.05
C ILE A 223 7.66 12.35 14.30
N ARG A 224 7.07 12.84 15.42
CA ARG A 224 7.02 12.09 16.67
C ARG A 224 6.28 10.76 16.50
N GLU A 225 5.11 10.75 15.86
CA GLU A 225 4.34 9.54 15.61
C GLU A 225 5.12 8.54 14.75
N THR A 226 5.81 9.03 13.73
CA THR A 226 6.67 8.21 12.87
C THR A 226 7.84 7.60 13.65
N GLU A 227 8.51 8.38 14.50
CA GLU A 227 9.60 7.86 15.36
C GLU A 227 9.11 6.85 16.40
N GLU A 228 7.91 7.06 16.95
CA GLU A 228 7.27 6.11 17.86
C GLU A 228 6.98 4.78 17.15
N GLU A 229 6.45 4.82 15.93
CA GLU A 229 6.21 3.64 15.10
C GLU A 229 7.52 2.90 14.77
N MET A 230 8.57 3.62 14.38
CA MET A 230 9.90 3.03 14.13
C MET A 230 10.45 2.29 15.35
N LYS A 231 10.38 2.92 16.54
CA LYS A 231 10.82 2.32 17.81
C LYS A 231 10.00 1.08 18.18
N LEU A 232 8.72 1.11 17.90
CA LEU A 232 7.83 -0.02 18.12
C LEU A 232 8.17 -1.18 17.19
N PHE A 233 8.34 -0.90 15.89
CA PHE A 233 8.70 -1.90 14.90
C PHE A 233 10.07 -2.52 15.16
N GLU A 234 11.05 -1.73 15.59
CA GLU A 234 12.37 -2.23 15.99
C GLU A 234 12.28 -3.33 17.05
N LYS A 235 11.39 -3.16 18.03
CA LYS A 235 11.23 -4.12 19.13
C LYS A 235 10.34 -5.30 18.79
N PHE A 236 9.33 -5.09 17.96
CA PHE A 236 8.20 -6.01 17.81
C PHE A 236 7.94 -6.48 16.39
N SER A 237 8.85 -6.25 15.43
CA SER A 237 8.70 -6.66 14.01
C SER A 237 8.55 -8.17 13.82
N ASN A 238 8.86 -9.00 14.80
CA ASN A 238 8.58 -10.44 14.77
C ASN A 238 7.10 -10.79 15.03
N PHE A 239 6.32 -9.85 15.54
CA PHE A 239 4.94 -10.07 15.96
C PHE A 239 3.93 -9.51 14.97
N TYR A 240 4.33 -8.54 14.13
CA TYR A 240 3.46 -7.92 13.14
C TYR A 240 4.25 -7.32 11.97
N GLY A 241 3.56 -7.03 10.91
CA GLY A 241 4.08 -6.37 9.71
C GLY A 241 3.14 -6.53 8.53
N TYR A 242 3.61 -6.22 7.33
CA TYR A 242 2.81 -6.45 6.13
C TYR A 242 2.83 -7.91 5.70
N THR A 243 1.63 -8.45 5.51
CA THR A 243 1.39 -9.67 4.76
C THR A 243 0.75 -9.32 3.43
N PHE A 244 1.33 -9.79 2.33
CA PHE A 244 0.76 -9.71 1.00
C PHE A 244 -0.20 -10.88 0.80
N TYR A 245 -1.43 -10.57 0.46
CA TYR A 245 -2.48 -11.54 0.15
C TYR A 245 -2.65 -11.60 -1.36
N VAL A 246 -2.38 -12.75 -1.96
CA VAL A 246 -2.68 -13.05 -3.36
C VAL A 246 -4.08 -13.63 -3.44
N LEU A 247 -4.99 -12.91 -4.04
CA LEU A 247 -6.42 -13.15 -4.03
C LEU A 247 -6.94 -13.39 -5.45
N GLN A 248 -7.83 -14.36 -5.61
CA GLN A 248 -8.55 -14.58 -6.86
C GLN A 248 -10.02 -14.22 -6.67
N ALA A 249 -10.57 -13.45 -7.57
CA ALA A 249 -11.99 -13.11 -7.60
C ALA A 249 -12.85 -14.35 -7.91
N VAL A 250 -13.86 -14.65 -7.10
CA VAL A 250 -14.78 -15.81 -7.24
C VAL A 250 -16.23 -15.35 -7.30
#